data_531498943664ada9fc7b38eb26a33f0c
#
_entry.id   531498943664ada9fc7b38eb26a33f0c
#
_cell.length_a   1.000
_cell.length_b   1.000
_cell.length_c   1.000
_cell.angle_alpha   90.00
_cell.angle_beta   90.00
_cell.angle_gamma   90.00
#
_symmetry.space_group_name_H-M   'P 1'
#
loop_
_entity.id
_entity.type
_entity.pdbx_description
1 polymer ?
#
loop_
_entity_poly.entity_id
_entity_poly.type
_entity_poly.pdbx_seq_one_letter_code
_entity_poly.pdbx_strand_id
1 'polypeptide(L)'
;MHKHVISVAPEDPIYKAIKIMHRMGISQMPVLHGGVQMGSIGETTIMRNFDRNIKRLRVRDVIDRPFPVVDTDDTIEILPTLLDLHGAVLVSEKGKIKGIITKSDLLAVK
;
A
#
# COMPACT_ATOMS: atom_id res chain seq x y z
N MET A 1 -11.19 1.30 -9.54
CA MET A 1 -10.85 1.17 -8.12
C MET A 1 -11.08 -0.25 -7.65
N HIS A 2 -10.15 -0.78 -6.91
CA HIS A 2 -10.30 -2.09 -6.29
C HIS A 2 -10.82 -1.90 -4.87
N LYS A 3 -11.95 -2.51 -4.58
CA LYS A 3 -12.58 -2.42 -3.25
C LYS A 3 -11.92 -3.34 -2.23
N HIS A 4 -11.25 -4.39 -2.71
CA HIS A 4 -10.52 -5.30 -1.85
C HIS A 4 -9.05 -4.86 -1.84
N VAL A 5 -8.64 -4.24 -0.76
CA VAL A 5 -7.28 -3.69 -0.63
C VAL A 5 -6.37 -4.75 -0.02
N ILE A 6 -5.38 -5.18 -0.80
CA ILE A 6 -4.36 -6.11 -0.31
C ILE A 6 -3.46 -5.34 0.65
N SER A 7 -3.37 -5.80 1.87
CA SER A 7 -2.64 -5.10 2.93
C SER A 7 -2.05 -6.06 3.93
N VAL A 8 -1.18 -5.53 4.78
CA VAL A 8 -0.65 -6.24 5.96
C VAL A 8 -0.81 -5.34 7.17
N ALA A 9 -0.71 -5.95 8.35
CA ALA A 9 -0.75 -5.25 9.62
C ALA A 9 0.67 -4.95 10.12
N PRO A 10 0.86 -3.91 10.96
CA PRO A 10 2.18 -3.58 11.49
C PRO A 10 2.85 -4.73 12.25
N GLU A 11 2.06 -5.54 12.92
CA GLU A 11 2.57 -6.65 13.73
C GLU A 11 2.87 -7.92 12.93
N ASP A 12 2.48 -7.96 11.68
CA ASP A 12 2.73 -9.14 10.82
C ASP A 12 4.23 -9.35 10.64
N PRO A 13 4.67 -10.61 10.57
CA PRO A 13 6.06 -10.88 10.21
C PRO A 13 6.33 -10.44 8.78
N ILE A 14 7.55 -9.98 8.52
CA ILE A 14 7.89 -9.44 7.21
C ILE A 14 7.74 -10.48 6.10
N TYR A 15 7.99 -11.75 6.39
CA TYR A 15 7.86 -12.78 5.36
C TYR A 15 6.43 -12.90 4.85
N LYS A 16 5.44 -12.54 5.66
CA LYS A 16 4.05 -12.54 5.20
C LYS A 16 3.87 -11.53 4.06
N ALA A 17 4.46 -10.33 4.21
CA ALA A 17 4.43 -9.32 3.16
C ALA A 17 5.14 -9.82 1.90
N ILE A 18 6.30 -10.46 2.08
CA ILE A 18 7.08 -11.00 0.96
C ILE A 18 6.24 -12.04 0.18
N LYS A 19 5.60 -12.94 0.90
CA LYS A 19 4.78 -13.98 0.27
C LYS A 19 3.59 -13.38 -0.51
N ILE A 20 2.93 -12.39 0.08
CA ILE A 20 1.79 -11.74 -0.57
C ILE A 20 2.26 -11.02 -1.83
N MET A 21 3.34 -10.26 -1.74
CA MET A 21 3.88 -9.53 -2.89
C MET A 21 4.26 -10.48 -4.03
N HIS A 22 4.90 -11.59 -3.69
CA HIS A 22 5.27 -12.59 -4.69
C HIS A 22 4.04 -13.23 -5.33
N ARG A 23 3.10 -13.68 -4.51
CA ARG A 23 1.89 -14.37 -4.98
C ARG A 23 1.01 -13.46 -5.84
N MET A 24 0.88 -12.20 -5.45
CA MET A 24 -0.01 -11.27 -6.13
C MET A 24 0.66 -10.46 -7.23
N GLY A 25 1.98 -10.60 -7.38
CA GLY A 25 2.73 -9.87 -8.41
C GLY A 25 2.77 -8.37 -8.15
N ILE A 26 2.82 -7.96 -6.89
CA ILE A 26 2.88 -6.54 -6.51
C ILE A 26 4.18 -6.25 -5.78
N SER A 27 4.63 -5.00 -5.87
CA SER A 27 5.91 -4.58 -5.27
C SER A 27 5.75 -3.66 -4.07
N GLN A 28 4.53 -3.26 -3.75
CA GLN A 28 4.20 -2.40 -2.62
C GLN A 28 2.78 -2.69 -2.16
N MET A 29 2.51 -2.45 -0.88
CA MET A 29 1.15 -2.51 -0.36
C MET A 29 1.02 -1.65 0.89
N PRO A 30 -0.19 -1.22 1.22
CA PRO A 30 -0.42 -0.45 2.44
C PRO A 30 -0.34 -1.32 3.68
N VAL A 31 0.05 -0.69 4.78
CA VAL A 31 0.05 -1.27 6.11
C VAL A 31 -1.13 -0.66 6.84
N LEU A 32 -2.11 -1.48 7.17
CA LEU A 32 -3.36 -1.02 7.79
C LEU A 32 -3.52 -1.59 9.19
N HIS A 33 -4.15 -0.78 10.05
CA HIS A 33 -4.56 -1.21 11.38
C HIS A 33 -5.96 -0.66 11.64
N GLY A 34 -6.91 -1.54 11.82
CA GLY A 34 -8.31 -1.13 12.02
C GLY A 34 -8.87 -0.29 10.88
N GLY A 35 -8.44 -0.55 9.64
CA GLY A 35 -8.88 0.19 8.46
C GLY A 35 -8.17 1.52 8.26
N VAL A 36 -7.21 1.86 9.12
CA VAL A 36 -6.45 3.11 9.03
C VAL A 36 -5.05 2.80 8.53
N GLN A 37 -4.57 3.60 7.57
CA GLN A 37 -3.23 3.40 7.03
C GLN A 37 -2.17 3.87 8.02
N MET A 38 -1.24 2.98 8.33
CA MET A 38 -0.09 3.28 9.18
C MET A 38 1.15 3.64 8.37
N GLY A 39 1.21 3.19 7.13
CA GLY A 39 2.33 3.40 6.22
C GLY A 39 2.20 2.46 5.05
N SER A 40 3.33 2.17 4.41
CA SER A 40 3.40 1.19 3.33
C SER A 40 4.59 0.27 3.53
N ILE A 41 4.63 -0.82 2.76
CA ILE A 41 5.79 -1.69 2.71
C ILE A 41 6.07 -2.03 1.25
N GLY A 42 7.35 -2.00 0.87
CA GLY A 42 7.76 -2.26 -0.50
C GLY A 42 8.98 -3.13 -0.58
N GLU A 43 9.16 -3.77 -1.74
CA GLU A 43 10.27 -4.69 -1.96
C GLU A 43 11.63 -4.00 -1.83
N THR A 44 11.75 -2.73 -2.21
CA THR A 44 13.01 -2.01 -2.12
C THR A 44 13.48 -1.90 -0.67
N THR A 45 12.57 -1.52 0.23
CA THR A 45 12.90 -1.39 1.65
C THR A 45 13.21 -2.75 2.28
N ILE A 46 12.46 -3.78 1.87
CA ILE A 46 12.74 -5.14 2.34
C ILE A 46 14.14 -5.58 1.91
N MET A 47 14.50 -5.33 0.65
CA MET A 47 15.82 -5.67 0.13
C MET A 47 16.95 -4.96 0.87
N ARG A 48 16.75 -3.70 1.22
CA ARG A 48 17.74 -2.93 1.99
C ARG A 48 17.99 -3.49 3.40
N ASN A 49 17.02 -4.22 3.93
CA ASN A 49 17.09 -4.75 5.28
C ASN A 49 17.36 -6.25 5.31
N PHE A 50 17.72 -6.84 4.17
CA PHE A 50 17.86 -8.28 4.05
C PHE A 50 19.01 -8.87 4.87
N ASP A 51 20.04 -8.07 5.15
CA ASP A 51 21.19 -8.46 5.98
C ASP A 51 20.89 -8.38 7.47
N ARG A 52 19.79 -7.73 7.87
CA ARG A 52 19.28 -7.80 9.22
C ARG A 52 18.62 -9.17 9.41
N ASN A 53 18.32 -9.57 10.64
CA ASN A 53 17.66 -10.85 10.84
C ASN A 53 16.22 -10.78 10.33
N ILE A 54 16.06 -10.96 9.01
CA ILE A 54 14.79 -10.79 8.31
C ILE A 54 13.68 -11.67 8.88
N LYS A 55 14.04 -12.84 9.41
CA LYS A 55 13.05 -13.76 9.99
C LYS A 55 12.42 -13.24 11.28
N ARG A 56 13.07 -12.28 11.93
CA ARG A 56 12.59 -11.70 13.18
C ARG A 56 11.95 -10.32 12.98
N LEU A 57 12.10 -9.74 11.80
CA LEU A 57 11.53 -8.42 11.53
C LEU A 57 10.03 -8.51 11.35
N ARG A 58 9.36 -7.49 11.88
CA ARG A 58 7.94 -7.26 11.65
C ARG A 58 7.79 -6.13 10.65
N VAL A 59 6.63 -6.05 10.03
CA VAL A 59 6.32 -5.00 9.07
C VAL A 59 6.63 -3.62 9.67
N ARG A 60 6.25 -3.37 10.92
CA ARG A 60 6.49 -2.08 11.59
C ARG A 60 7.96 -1.69 11.66
N ASP A 61 8.89 -2.66 11.60
CA ASP A 61 10.33 -2.40 11.71
C ASP A 61 10.91 -1.80 10.43
N VAL A 62 10.22 -1.99 9.30
CA VAL A 62 10.68 -1.55 7.98
C VAL A 62 9.59 -0.80 7.23
N ILE A 63 8.71 -0.14 7.96
CA ILE A 63 7.59 0.57 7.37
C ILE A 63 8.05 1.81 6.61
N ASP A 64 7.46 2.04 5.45
CA ASP A 64 7.73 3.19 4.59
C ASP A 64 6.62 4.22 4.72
N ARG A 65 6.81 5.34 4.02
CA ARG A 65 5.81 6.41 3.96
C ARG A 65 4.47 5.88 3.46
N PRO A 66 3.37 6.42 3.99
CA PRO A 66 2.05 6.02 3.51
C PRO A 66 1.81 6.48 2.08
N PHE A 67 0.92 5.76 1.38
CA PHE A 67 0.37 6.24 0.12
C PHE A 67 -0.53 7.44 0.38
N PRO A 68 -0.67 8.35 -0.59
CA PRO A 68 -1.66 9.41 -0.46
C PRO A 68 -3.07 8.82 -0.34
N VAL A 69 -3.90 9.49 0.42
CA VAL A 69 -5.27 9.07 0.67
C VAL A 69 -6.20 10.18 0.19
N VAL A 70 -7.21 9.81 -0.59
CA VAL A 70 -8.26 10.74 -1.00
C VAL A 70 -9.58 10.23 -0.44
N ASP A 71 -10.47 11.15 -0.10
CA ASP A 71 -11.81 10.81 0.33
C ASP A 71 -12.68 10.53 -0.89
N THR A 72 -13.73 9.75 -0.73
CA THR A 72 -14.65 9.45 -1.83
C THR A 72 -15.29 10.69 -2.42
N ASP A 73 -15.34 11.79 -1.67
CA ASP A 73 -15.91 13.06 -2.13
C ASP A 73 -14.90 14.00 -2.79
N ASP A 74 -13.61 13.63 -2.78
CA ASP A 74 -12.57 14.44 -3.41
C ASP A 74 -12.71 14.40 -4.93
N THR A 75 -12.24 15.46 -5.59
CA THR A 75 -12.29 15.50 -7.05
C THR A 75 -11.27 14.57 -7.65
N ILE A 76 -11.64 13.95 -8.77
CA ILE A 76 -10.76 13.02 -9.48
C ILE A 76 -9.65 13.73 -10.25
N GLU A 77 -9.71 15.05 -10.34
CA GLU A 77 -8.75 15.83 -11.12
C GLU A 77 -7.33 15.74 -10.60
N ILE A 78 -7.16 15.53 -9.30
CA ILE A 78 -5.85 15.39 -8.67
C ILE A 78 -5.23 14.01 -8.87
N LEU A 79 -6.04 13.01 -9.22
CA LEU A 79 -5.58 11.61 -9.28
C LEU A 79 -4.41 11.38 -10.23
N PRO A 80 -4.41 11.90 -11.47
CA PRO A 80 -3.28 11.65 -12.36
C PRO A 80 -1.95 12.10 -11.78
N THR A 81 -1.92 13.27 -11.13
CA THR A 81 -0.71 13.79 -10.51
C THR A 81 -0.26 12.92 -9.35
N LEU A 82 -1.19 12.52 -8.47
CA LEU A 82 -0.87 11.67 -7.33
C LEU A 82 -0.37 10.31 -7.78
N LEU A 83 -1.00 9.72 -8.79
CA LEU A 83 -0.60 8.41 -9.29
C LEU A 83 0.76 8.46 -9.98
N ASP A 84 1.07 9.55 -10.68
CA ASP A 84 2.37 9.72 -11.30
C ASP A 84 3.49 9.78 -10.27
N LEU A 85 3.24 10.48 -9.16
CA LEU A 85 4.24 10.65 -8.09
C LEU A 85 4.36 9.42 -7.20
N HIS A 86 3.27 8.71 -6.94
CA HIS A 86 3.22 7.70 -5.89
C HIS A 86 2.86 6.29 -6.37
N GLY A 87 2.40 6.14 -7.59
CA GLY A 87 2.03 4.84 -8.15
C GLY A 87 0.68 4.29 -7.70
N ALA A 88 0.19 4.68 -6.54
CA ALA A 88 -1.09 4.25 -6.02
C ALA A 88 -1.66 5.32 -5.09
N VAL A 89 -2.99 5.35 -4.99
CA VAL A 89 -3.73 6.25 -4.11
C VAL A 89 -4.78 5.42 -3.39
N LEU A 90 -4.85 5.57 -2.09
CA LEU A 90 -5.89 4.91 -1.30
C LEU A 90 -7.13 5.80 -1.24
N VAL A 91 -8.28 5.16 -1.18
CA VAL A 91 -9.56 5.86 -1.09
C VAL A 91 -10.16 5.57 0.27
N SER A 92 -10.50 6.62 1.01
CA SER A 92 -11.13 6.49 2.32
C SER A 92 -12.59 6.93 2.27
N GLU A 93 -13.35 6.37 3.19
CA GLU A 93 -14.73 6.78 3.45
C GLU A 93 -14.95 6.69 4.96
N LYS A 94 -15.41 7.78 5.54
CA LYS A 94 -15.66 7.85 6.98
C LYS A 94 -14.43 7.45 7.81
N GLY A 95 -13.24 7.88 7.34
CA GLY A 95 -11.99 7.63 8.04
C GLY A 95 -11.38 6.25 7.86
N LYS A 96 -11.99 5.39 7.05
CA LYS A 96 -11.51 4.04 6.80
C LYS A 96 -11.11 3.87 5.34
N ILE A 97 -10.05 3.09 5.10
CA ILE A 97 -9.62 2.77 3.75
C ILE A 97 -10.61 1.79 3.14
N LYS A 98 -11.15 2.14 1.97
CA LYS A 98 -12.16 1.37 1.27
C LYS A 98 -11.73 0.89 -0.10
N GLY A 99 -10.67 1.44 -0.66
CA GLY A 99 -10.23 1.05 -1.99
C GLY A 99 -8.85 1.55 -2.31
N ILE A 100 -8.36 1.14 -3.47
CA ILE A 100 -7.06 1.55 -3.99
C ILE A 100 -7.19 1.81 -5.49
N ILE A 101 -6.56 2.87 -5.96
CA ILE A 101 -6.49 3.22 -7.38
C ILE A 101 -5.03 3.21 -7.77
N THR A 102 -4.73 2.59 -8.90
CA THR A 102 -3.37 2.51 -9.44
C THR A 102 -3.33 3.14 -10.83
N LYS A 103 -2.12 3.32 -11.38
CA LYS A 103 -1.96 3.80 -12.75
C LYS A 103 -2.72 2.93 -13.75
N SER A 104 -2.71 1.61 -13.52
CA SER A 104 -3.41 0.67 -14.39
C SER A 104 -4.90 0.95 -14.44
N ASP A 105 -5.50 1.36 -13.33
CA ASP A 105 -6.92 1.68 -13.28
C ASP A 105 -7.25 2.85 -14.19
N LEU A 106 -6.40 3.89 -14.20
CA LEU A 106 -6.62 5.04 -15.08
C LEU A 106 -6.47 4.66 -16.55
N LEU A 107 -5.47 3.83 -16.87
CA LEU A 107 -5.24 3.41 -18.24
C LEU A 107 -6.33 2.48 -18.76
N ALA A 108 -7.02 1.79 -17.86
CA ALA A 108 -8.13 0.91 -18.21
C ALA A 108 -9.44 1.64 -18.49
N VAL A 109 -9.53 2.91 -18.10
CA VAL A 109 -10.74 3.73 -18.34
C VAL A 109 -10.78 4.14 -19.79
N LYS A 110 -11.86 3.83 -20.45
CA LYS A 110 -12.04 4.16 -21.86
C LYS A 110 -13.34 4.88 -22.10
#